data_e24f80d97b537be163d6b12ca2fb0377
#
_entry.id   e24f80d97b537be163d6b12ca2fb0377
#
_cell.length_a   1.000
_cell.length_b   1.000
_cell.length_c   1.000
_cell.angle_alpha   90.00
_cell.angle_beta   90.00
_cell.angle_gamma   90.00
#
_symmetry.space_group_name_H-M   'P 1'
#
loop_
_entity.id
_entity.type
_entity.pdbx_description
1 polymer ?
#
loop_
_entity_poly.entity_id
_entity_poly.type
_entity_poly.pdbx_seq_one_letter_code
_entity_poly.pdbx_strand_id
1 'polypeptide(L)'
;MFSFRTTSLLEQPDLVLKNGRLGLLCNHTAWHPEYGEYLFETLAKRGNLKRVFLPEHGLFGELQDQIKLDKLNVYDSLGLNGVEFVSLYGTDENSLTAQKELITDLDALIVELQDVGARYYTYNSTLYNLFRLLKKEDINISVYIVDHLNPAGRQVEGTMLEGEYTSFIGIEGLPHRHGLTIGEMSSLFYSEANAKFPLHIISANASLITKDLLPWSIPPSPNIPGLFTCFFYCGQCLWEGTNVSEGRGTTRPFEQFGAPYMESLINYNKRNGLMSWNDPENPLYDQGVYIRWQRFIPTFHKYKDQSCFGFQLLLNPGMQYHSLSHALRTMRFLKDNCPEFEFRPGKYEVGNDKKAIELLVGDSVLLMYLNGECDWDVTKEYIKIEEQKWIRKAKKYLLYDEQLCRVK
;
A
#
# COMPACT_ATOMS: atom_id res chain seq x y z
N MET A 1 -12.91 26.56 3.69
CA MET A 1 -12.83 25.60 4.79
C MET A 1 -12.69 24.24 4.14
N PHE A 2 -11.51 23.64 4.20
CA PHE A 2 -11.27 22.35 3.57
C PHE A 2 -11.88 21.29 4.47
N SER A 3 -12.93 20.63 4.01
CA SER A 3 -13.42 19.41 4.65
C SER A 3 -12.51 18.27 4.20
N PHE A 4 -11.76 17.68 5.12
CA PHE A 4 -10.90 16.52 4.84
C PHE A 4 -11.72 15.23 4.71
N ARG A 5 -13.05 15.30 4.86
CA ARG A 5 -13.95 14.15 4.87
C ARG A 5 -15.28 14.40 4.23
N THR A 6 -15.68 13.42 3.79
CA THR A 6 -16.88 12.79 3.37
C THR A 6 -18.00 12.87 4.39
N THR A 7 -19.17 12.59 3.97
CA THR A 7 -20.31 12.38 4.86
C THR A 7 -19.86 11.55 6.05
N SER A 8 -19.98 12.11 7.23
CA SER A 8 -19.59 11.41 8.45
C SER A 8 -20.41 10.12 8.59
N LEU A 9 -19.74 8.99 8.83
CA LEU A 9 -20.41 7.76 9.24
C LEU A 9 -21.42 8.04 10.37
N LEU A 10 -21.08 8.98 11.25
CA LEU A 10 -21.86 9.36 12.41
C LEU A 10 -23.18 10.08 12.07
N GLU A 11 -23.29 10.62 10.87
CA GLU A 11 -24.50 11.28 10.35
C GLU A 11 -25.47 10.30 9.69
N GLN A 12 -25.05 9.06 9.47
CA GLN A 12 -25.91 8.05 8.88
C GLN A 12 -27.11 7.74 9.80
N PRO A 13 -28.33 7.70 9.26
CA PRO A 13 -29.53 7.44 10.05
C PRO A 13 -29.70 5.97 10.46
N ASP A 14 -28.78 5.11 10.12
CA ASP A 14 -28.86 3.67 10.32
C ASP A 14 -29.00 3.30 11.80
N LEU A 15 -30.04 2.54 12.12
CA LEU A 15 -30.33 2.10 13.47
C LEU A 15 -29.27 1.17 14.05
N VAL A 16 -28.63 0.35 13.21
CA VAL A 16 -27.55 -0.57 13.62
C VAL A 16 -26.36 0.22 14.13
N LEU A 17 -25.97 1.29 13.42
CA LEU A 17 -24.86 2.15 13.84
C LEU A 17 -25.16 2.90 15.15
N LYS A 18 -26.43 3.11 15.49
CA LYS A 18 -26.84 3.81 16.73
C LYS A 18 -26.96 2.89 17.93
N ASN A 19 -27.46 1.67 17.75
CA ASN A 19 -27.91 0.80 18.86
C ASN A 19 -27.22 -0.59 18.82
N GLY A 20 -26.52 -0.93 17.75
CA GLY A 20 -25.87 -2.23 17.60
C GLY A 20 -24.53 -2.33 18.34
N ARG A 21 -24.07 -3.56 18.52
CA ARG A 21 -22.70 -3.87 19.00
C ARG A 21 -21.76 -3.78 17.82
N LEU A 22 -20.84 -2.81 17.85
CA LEU A 22 -20.00 -2.47 16.74
C LEU A 22 -18.58 -3.05 16.86
N GLY A 23 -18.05 -3.59 15.76
CA GLY A 23 -16.63 -3.79 15.54
C GLY A 23 -16.09 -2.68 14.62
N LEU A 24 -14.84 -2.30 14.82
CA LEU A 24 -14.18 -1.28 14.00
C LEU A 24 -12.79 -1.78 13.57
N LEU A 25 -12.57 -1.93 12.26
CA LEU A 25 -11.24 -2.13 11.68
C LEU A 25 -10.68 -0.77 11.32
N CYS A 26 -9.68 -0.31 12.05
CA CYS A 26 -9.09 1.01 11.83
C CYS A 26 -7.65 1.12 12.37
N ASN A 27 -7.04 2.24 12.07
CA ASN A 27 -5.84 2.74 12.73
C ASN A 27 -5.95 4.26 12.94
N HIS A 28 -4.85 4.93 13.23
CA HIS A 28 -4.79 6.38 13.48
C HIS A 28 -5.23 7.26 12.30
N THR A 29 -5.37 6.70 11.10
CA THR A 29 -5.93 7.47 9.97
C THR A 29 -7.44 7.72 10.11
N ALA A 30 -8.12 6.98 10.99
CA ALA A 30 -9.51 7.22 11.35
C ALA A 30 -9.68 8.37 12.36
N TRP A 31 -8.87 9.43 12.25
CA TRP A 31 -8.97 10.66 13.04
C TRP A 31 -9.83 11.70 12.34
N HIS A 32 -10.78 12.29 13.05
CA HIS A 32 -11.75 13.25 12.55
C HIS A 32 -11.39 14.68 12.99
N PRO A 33 -10.80 15.50 12.11
CA PRO A 33 -10.37 16.85 12.49
C PRO A 33 -11.53 17.75 12.93
N GLU A 34 -12.74 17.54 12.42
CA GLU A 34 -13.93 18.30 12.80
C GLU A 34 -14.31 18.08 14.25
N TYR A 35 -14.02 16.92 14.81
CA TYR A 35 -14.32 16.56 16.20
C TYR A 35 -13.08 16.58 17.10
N GLY A 36 -11.87 16.58 16.50
CA GLY A 36 -10.61 16.43 17.22
C GLY A 36 -10.44 15.05 17.86
N GLU A 37 -11.14 14.02 17.36
CA GLU A 37 -11.21 12.68 17.94
C GLU A 37 -11.00 11.59 16.88
N TYR A 38 -10.53 10.43 17.33
CA TYR A 38 -10.56 9.22 16.54
C TYR A 38 -11.95 8.59 16.50
N LEU A 39 -12.28 7.90 15.42
CA LEU A 39 -13.58 7.23 15.30
C LEU A 39 -13.80 6.21 16.43
N PHE A 40 -12.77 5.49 16.85
CA PHE A 40 -12.87 4.54 17.97
C PHE A 40 -13.23 5.23 19.29
N GLU A 41 -12.71 6.44 19.55
CA GLU A 41 -13.08 7.21 20.76
C GLU A 41 -14.53 7.66 20.73
N THR A 42 -14.95 8.18 19.59
CA THR A 42 -16.35 8.64 19.42
C THR A 42 -17.34 7.49 19.55
N LEU A 43 -17.07 6.33 18.96
CA LEU A 43 -17.93 5.15 19.08
C LEU A 43 -17.91 4.56 20.50
N ALA A 44 -16.76 4.55 21.16
CA ALA A 44 -16.66 4.11 22.55
C ALA A 44 -17.45 5.01 23.51
N LYS A 45 -17.41 6.34 23.35
CA LYS A 45 -18.21 7.30 24.11
C LYS A 45 -19.71 7.08 23.93
N ARG A 46 -20.15 6.57 22.76
CA ARG A 46 -21.55 6.18 22.52
C ARG A 46 -21.95 4.88 23.24
N GLY A 47 -20.97 4.11 23.72
CA GLY A 47 -21.18 2.89 24.49
C GLY A 47 -21.51 1.65 23.67
N ASN A 48 -21.38 1.70 22.35
CA ASN A 48 -21.72 0.58 21.47
C ASN A 48 -20.51 -0.06 20.74
N LEU A 49 -19.31 0.48 20.89
CA LEU A 49 -18.09 -0.14 20.37
C LEU A 49 -17.68 -1.32 21.27
N LYS A 50 -17.58 -2.50 20.68
CA LYS A 50 -17.16 -3.73 21.36
C LYS A 50 -15.71 -4.07 21.10
N ARG A 51 -15.29 -3.91 19.83
CA ARG A 51 -13.98 -4.39 19.39
C ARG A 51 -13.33 -3.43 18.40
N VAL A 52 -12.02 -3.23 18.53
CA VAL A 52 -11.19 -2.55 17.55
C VAL A 52 -10.23 -3.60 16.96
N PHE A 53 -10.35 -3.84 15.67
CA PHE A 53 -9.44 -4.68 14.90
C PHE A 53 -8.31 -3.80 14.34
N LEU A 54 -7.08 -4.25 14.51
CA LEU A 54 -5.88 -3.50 14.14
C LEU A 54 -5.20 -4.16 12.95
N PRO A 55 -4.94 -3.41 11.87
CA PRO A 55 -4.13 -3.89 10.75
C PRO A 55 -2.65 -3.93 11.14
N GLU A 56 -1.78 -4.28 10.20
CA GLU A 56 -0.34 -4.11 10.32
C GLU A 56 0.01 -2.68 10.79
N HIS A 57 1.11 -2.51 11.49
CA HIS A 57 1.63 -1.30 12.12
C HIS A 57 0.94 -0.83 13.41
N GLY A 58 -0.14 -1.46 13.86
CA GLY A 58 -0.83 -1.12 15.11
C GLY A 58 -1.79 0.06 15.02
N LEU A 59 -2.33 0.48 16.17
CA LEU A 59 -3.37 1.51 16.23
C LEU A 59 -2.88 2.88 15.79
N PHE A 60 -1.66 3.26 16.16
CA PHE A 60 -1.09 4.58 15.86
C PHE A 60 -0.05 4.55 14.73
N GLY A 61 0.09 3.44 14.02
CA GLY A 61 1.15 3.26 13.04
C GLY A 61 2.55 3.30 13.67
N GLU A 62 2.67 2.84 14.91
CA GLU A 62 3.88 2.94 15.71
C GLU A 62 4.90 1.82 15.43
N LEU A 63 4.44 0.73 14.83
CA LEU A 63 5.28 -0.42 14.54
C LEU A 63 5.87 -0.36 13.13
N GLN A 64 7.15 -0.70 13.03
CA GLN A 64 7.79 -0.89 11.73
C GLN A 64 7.23 -2.13 11.02
N ASP A 65 7.55 -2.29 9.73
CA ASP A 65 7.13 -3.46 8.96
C ASP A 65 7.56 -4.79 9.61
N GLN A 66 6.70 -5.79 9.49
CA GLN A 66 6.91 -7.14 10.05
C GLN A 66 7.11 -7.20 11.57
N ILE A 67 6.86 -6.10 12.30
CA ILE A 67 6.84 -6.11 13.77
C ILE A 67 5.42 -6.41 14.25
N LYS A 68 5.32 -7.40 15.13
CA LYS A 68 4.06 -7.83 15.74
C LYS A 68 3.72 -7.01 16.94
N LEU A 69 2.44 -6.85 17.15
CA LEU A 69 1.90 -6.29 18.36
C LEU A 69 1.66 -7.40 19.39
N ASP A 70 2.70 -7.73 20.17
CA ASP A 70 2.65 -8.82 21.16
C ASP A 70 1.86 -8.45 22.43
N LYS A 71 1.65 -7.16 22.68
CA LYS A 71 1.01 -6.67 23.92
C LYS A 71 -0.06 -5.63 23.58
N LEU A 72 -1.31 -6.08 23.53
CA LEU A 72 -2.47 -5.19 23.32
C LEU A 72 -2.79 -4.32 24.53
N ASN A 73 -2.30 -4.68 25.72
CA ASN A 73 -2.50 -3.91 26.95
C ASN A 73 -1.86 -2.50 26.93
N VAL A 74 -1.02 -2.19 25.93
CA VAL A 74 -0.53 -0.81 25.77
C VAL A 74 -1.69 0.17 25.51
N TYR A 75 -2.82 -0.31 24.99
CA TYR A 75 -4.00 0.50 24.72
C TYR A 75 -4.95 0.66 25.93
N ASP A 76 -4.69 -0.02 27.05
CA ASP A 76 -5.45 0.14 28.30
C ASP A 76 -5.38 1.59 28.80
N SER A 77 -4.28 2.29 28.51
CA SER A 77 -4.08 3.69 28.85
C SER A 77 -5.04 4.65 28.14
N LEU A 78 -5.73 4.21 27.06
CA LEU A 78 -6.73 5.00 26.36
C LEU A 78 -8.03 5.15 27.17
N GLY A 79 -8.20 4.39 28.26
CA GLY A 79 -9.40 4.47 29.10
C GLY A 79 -10.68 4.01 28.44
N LEU A 80 -10.59 3.22 27.38
CA LEU A 80 -11.75 2.70 26.62
C LEU A 80 -12.29 1.42 27.29
N ASN A 81 -12.92 1.61 28.44
CA ASN A 81 -13.40 0.50 29.24
C ASN A 81 -14.41 -0.40 28.49
N GLY A 82 -14.14 -1.70 28.46
CA GLY A 82 -15.01 -2.68 27.80
C GLY A 82 -14.84 -2.80 26.29
N VAL A 83 -13.88 -2.08 25.69
CA VAL A 83 -13.47 -2.23 24.29
C VAL A 83 -12.31 -3.18 24.18
N GLU A 84 -12.45 -4.24 23.40
CA GLU A 84 -11.39 -5.21 23.13
C GLU A 84 -10.57 -4.82 21.91
N PHE A 85 -9.23 -4.86 21.99
CA PHE A 85 -8.34 -4.66 20.86
C PHE A 85 -7.86 -6.01 20.33
N VAL A 86 -7.91 -6.20 19.01
CA VAL A 86 -7.55 -7.45 18.33
C VAL A 86 -6.60 -7.13 17.17
N SER A 87 -5.38 -7.68 17.21
CA SER A 87 -4.47 -7.57 16.08
C SER A 87 -4.86 -8.55 14.97
N LEU A 88 -4.92 -8.05 13.73
CA LEU A 88 -5.05 -8.85 12.50
C LEU A 88 -3.70 -9.01 11.80
N TYR A 89 -2.62 -8.87 12.52
CA TYR A 89 -1.26 -9.06 12.03
C TYR A 89 -0.41 -9.83 13.04
N GLY A 90 0.07 -11.00 12.64
CA GLY A 90 0.83 -11.89 13.51
C GLY A 90 1.78 -12.81 12.76
N THR A 91 2.13 -13.97 13.37
CA THR A 91 3.21 -14.85 12.89
C THR A 91 2.81 -15.94 11.93
N ASP A 92 1.53 -16.22 11.82
CA ASP A 92 1.01 -17.34 11.03
C ASP A 92 -0.20 -16.88 10.22
N GLU A 93 -0.63 -17.69 9.25
CA GLU A 93 -1.77 -17.37 8.39
C GLU A 93 -3.07 -17.14 9.18
N ASN A 94 -3.24 -17.80 10.33
CA ASN A 94 -4.45 -17.64 11.16
C ASN A 94 -4.51 -16.26 11.79
N SER A 95 -3.36 -15.67 12.11
CA SER A 95 -3.27 -14.34 12.72
C SER A 95 -3.47 -13.19 11.71
N LEU A 96 -3.48 -13.47 10.41
CA LEU A 96 -3.75 -12.49 9.34
C LEU A 96 -5.26 -12.34 9.04
N THR A 97 -6.11 -13.01 9.81
CA THR A 97 -7.57 -12.95 9.66
C THR A 97 -8.22 -12.96 11.03
N ALA A 98 -9.31 -12.24 11.19
CA ALA A 98 -10.09 -12.28 12.42
C ALA A 98 -10.61 -13.71 12.68
N GLN A 99 -10.72 -14.10 13.94
CA GLN A 99 -11.41 -15.32 14.32
C GLN A 99 -12.92 -15.10 14.23
N LYS A 100 -13.64 -16.13 13.78
CA LYS A 100 -15.11 -16.10 13.60
C LYS A 100 -15.84 -15.59 14.86
N GLU A 101 -15.43 -16.10 16.01
CA GLU A 101 -16.02 -15.81 17.33
C GLU A 101 -15.95 -14.32 17.68
N LEU A 102 -14.95 -13.61 17.15
CA LEU A 102 -14.76 -12.18 17.37
C LEU A 102 -15.65 -11.30 16.48
N ILE A 103 -16.39 -11.90 15.54
CA ILE A 103 -17.29 -11.18 14.62
C ILE A 103 -18.76 -11.56 14.86
N THR A 104 -19.04 -12.80 15.22
CA THR A 104 -20.42 -13.31 15.29
C THR A 104 -21.25 -12.70 16.43
N ASP A 105 -20.61 -12.09 17.42
CA ASP A 105 -21.29 -11.37 18.50
C ASP A 105 -21.49 -9.86 18.19
N LEU A 106 -21.12 -9.42 17.00
CA LEU A 106 -21.30 -8.03 16.53
C LEU A 106 -22.55 -7.92 15.65
N ASP A 107 -23.15 -6.74 15.63
CA ASP A 107 -24.29 -6.42 14.78
C ASP A 107 -23.86 -5.66 13.51
N ALA A 108 -22.73 -4.98 13.56
CA ALA A 108 -22.09 -4.37 12.39
C ALA A 108 -20.57 -4.29 12.53
N LEU A 109 -19.89 -4.26 11.38
CA LEU A 109 -18.46 -4.04 11.27
C LEU A 109 -18.20 -2.80 10.42
N ILE A 110 -17.43 -1.88 10.97
CA ILE A 110 -16.99 -0.66 10.30
C ILE A 110 -15.54 -0.82 9.89
N VAL A 111 -15.18 -0.37 8.70
CA VAL A 111 -13.80 -0.32 8.21
C VAL A 111 -13.48 1.11 7.84
N GLU A 112 -12.45 1.67 8.47
CA GLU A 112 -11.91 2.98 8.13
C GLU A 112 -10.38 2.89 8.10
N LEU A 113 -9.82 2.75 6.91
CA LEU A 113 -8.40 2.62 6.64
C LEU A 113 -8.00 3.50 5.46
N GLN A 114 -6.80 4.05 5.49
CA GLN A 114 -6.20 4.76 4.36
C GLN A 114 -5.26 3.84 3.60
N ASP A 115 -5.62 3.49 2.37
CA ASP A 115 -4.75 2.81 1.43
C ASP A 115 -3.76 3.78 0.77
N VAL A 116 -2.69 3.26 0.13
CA VAL A 116 -1.67 4.04 -0.57
C VAL A 116 -1.64 3.81 -2.09
N GLY A 117 -2.55 3.00 -2.60
CA GLY A 117 -2.72 2.75 -4.04
C GLY A 117 -1.85 1.64 -4.63
N ALA A 118 -1.08 0.92 -3.82
CA ALA A 118 -0.20 -0.16 -4.26
C ALA A 118 -0.63 -1.51 -3.67
N ARG A 119 -0.58 -2.58 -4.49
CA ARG A 119 -1.06 -3.92 -4.07
C ARG A 119 -0.33 -4.52 -2.88
N TYR A 120 0.94 -4.12 -2.64
CA TYR A 120 1.75 -4.64 -1.53
C TYR A 120 1.33 -4.06 -0.18
N TYR A 121 0.52 -3.01 -0.18
CA TYR A 121 0.10 -2.38 1.06
C TYR A 121 -0.99 -3.22 1.71
N THR A 122 -0.65 -3.84 2.81
CA THR A 122 -1.33 -5.00 3.40
C THR A 122 -2.77 -4.74 3.89
N TYR A 123 -3.21 -3.48 3.94
CA TYR A 123 -4.58 -3.15 4.32
C TYR A 123 -5.60 -3.72 3.32
N ASN A 124 -5.26 -3.78 2.03
CA ASN A 124 -6.10 -4.45 1.03
C ASN A 124 -6.21 -5.95 1.31
N SER A 125 -5.10 -6.59 1.71
CA SER A 125 -5.09 -8.01 2.06
C SER A 125 -5.87 -8.29 3.34
N THR A 126 -5.76 -7.43 4.35
CA THR A 126 -6.56 -7.51 5.57
C THR A 126 -8.06 -7.45 5.26
N LEU A 127 -8.47 -6.51 4.41
CA LEU A 127 -9.86 -6.37 3.96
C LEU A 127 -10.34 -7.58 3.14
N TYR A 128 -9.50 -8.06 2.21
CA TYR A 128 -9.79 -9.23 1.39
C TYR A 128 -9.99 -10.49 2.25
N ASN A 129 -9.10 -10.72 3.20
CA ASN A 129 -9.19 -11.86 4.12
C ASN A 129 -10.44 -11.77 4.99
N LEU A 130 -10.81 -10.57 5.47
CA LEU A 130 -12.05 -10.35 6.19
C LEU A 130 -13.27 -10.75 5.35
N PHE A 131 -13.35 -10.30 4.09
CA PHE A 131 -14.48 -10.65 3.21
C PHE A 131 -14.54 -12.14 2.90
N ARG A 132 -13.38 -12.79 2.72
CA ARG A 132 -13.29 -14.24 2.55
C ARG A 132 -13.79 -14.99 3.79
N LEU A 133 -13.42 -14.53 4.99
CA LEU A 133 -13.89 -15.11 6.24
C LEU A 133 -15.43 -14.99 6.36
N LEU A 134 -15.97 -13.80 6.17
CA LEU A 134 -17.43 -13.57 6.24
C LEU A 134 -18.17 -14.46 5.26
N LYS A 135 -17.64 -14.62 4.04
CA LYS A 135 -18.21 -15.51 3.03
C LYS A 135 -18.07 -16.99 3.40
N LYS A 136 -16.88 -17.42 3.82
CA LYS A 136 -16.59 -18.83 4.14
C LYS A 136 -17.44 -19.34 5.30
N GLU A 137 -17.58 -18.51 6.32
CA GLU A 137 -18.30 -18.86 7.56
C GLU A 137 -19.79 -18.49 7.52
N ASP A 138 -20.29 -18.00 6.38
CA ASP A 138 -21.69 -17.55 6.17
C ASP A 138 -22.16 -16.55 7.23
N ILE A 139 -21.27 -15.60 7.59
CA ILE A 139 -21.57 -14.58 8.60
C ILE A 139 -22.34 -13.44 7.92
N ASN A 140 -23.59 -13.28 8.30
CA ASN A 140 -24.47 -12.22 7.78
C ASN A 140 -24.45 -11.00 8.70
N ILE A 141 -23.40 -10.17 8.59
CA ILE A 141 -23.22 -8.93 9.34
C ILE A 141 -23.19 -7.74 8.39
N SER A 142 -23.75 -6.59 8.81
CA SER A 142 -23.63 -5.35 8.03
C SER A 142 -22.20 -4.82 8.07
N VAL A 143 -21.59 -4.61 6.90
CA VAL A 143 -20.22 -4.05 6.77
C VAL A 143 -20.30 -2.65 6.18
N TYR A 144 -19.72 -1.69 6.89
CA TYR A 144 -19.67 -0.28 6.48
C TYR A 144 -18.22 0.10 6.16
N ILE A 145 -17.96 0.51 4.92
CA ILE A 145 -16.65 0.99 4.48
C ILE A 145 -16.71 2.51 4.44
N VAL A 146 -15.90 3.16 5.25
CA VAL A 146 -15.68 4.61 5.15
C VAL A 146 -14.62 4.83 4.08
N ASP A 147 -15.04 5.32 2.92
CA ASP A 147 -14.17 5.43 1.76
C ASP A 147 -13.23 6.63 1.87
N HIS A 148 -12.00 6.42 1.43
CA HIS A 148 -10.95 7.42 1.33
C HIS A 148 -10.40 7.49 -0.09
N LEU A 149 -10.02 8.69 -0.53
CA LEU A 149 -9.38 8.88 -1.82
C LEU A 149 -8.06 8.11 -1.88
N ASN A 150 -7.78 7.56 -3.06
CA ASN A 150 -6.48 6.95 -3.30
C ASN A 150 -5.42 8.06 -3.43
N PRO A 151 -4.41 8.13 -2.55
CA PRO A 151 -3.40 9.19 -2.58
C PRO A 151 -2.48 9.11 -3.79
N ALA A 152 -2.33 7.93 -4.40
CA ALA A 152 -1.63 7.76 -5.66
C ALA A 152 -2.49 8.09 -6.89
N GLY A 153 -3.75 8.49 -6.70
CA GLY A 153 -4.67 8.91 -7.77
C GLY A 153 -5.22 7.75 -8.60
N ARG A 154 -5.70 8.09 -9.81
CA ARG A 154 -6.38 7.17 -10.73
C ARG A 154 -5.46 6.46 -11.72
N GLN A 155 -4.17 6.67 -11.63
CA GLN A 155 -3.20 6.04 -12.52
C GLN A 155 -3.02 4.57 -12.17
N VAL A 156 -2.85 3.76 -13.21
CA VAL A 156 -2.61 2.33 -13.14
C VAL A 156 -1.19 2.05 -13.60
N GLU A 157 -0.47 1.19 -12.90
CA GLU A 157 0.86 0.73 -13.27
C GLU A 157 1.00 -0.78 -13.10
N GLY A 158 1.58 -1.40 -14.11
CA GLY A 158 2.11 -2.74 -14.03
C GLY A 158 1.11 -3.85 -14.35
N THR A 159 1.52 -5.05 -14.01
CA THR A 159 0.81 -6.29 -14.36
C THR A 159 -0.08 -6.77 -13.22
N MET A 160 -1.14 -7.46 -13.56
CA MET A 160 -1.96 -8.17 -12.58
C MET A 160 -1.17 -9.33 -11.97
N LEU A 161 -1.26 -9.49 -10.65
CA LEU A 161 -0.56 -10.54 -9.93
C LEU A 161 -1.03 -11.92 -10.38
N GLU A 162 -0.10 -12.78 -10.78
CA GLU A 162 -0.37 -14.17 -11.15
C GLU A 162 -0.63 -15.02 -9.89
N GLY A 163 -1.58 -15.95 -9.97
CA GLY A 163 -2.06 -16.74 -8.83
C GLY A 163 -0.97 -17.48 -8.05
N GLU A 164 0.10 -17.92 -8.74
CA GLU A 164 1.23 -18.61 -8.10
C GLU A 164 2.06 -17.72 -7.17
N TYR A 165 1.96 -16.39 -7.28
CA TYR A 165 2.65 -15.41 -6.42
C TYR A 165 1.71 -14.81 -5.35
N THR A 166 0.50 -15.33 -5.21
CA THR A 166 -0.45 -14.87 -4.19
C THR A 166 0.13 -15.06 -2.80
N SER A 167 0.03 -14.02 -1.97
CA SER A 167 0.54 -13.97 -0.62
C SER A 167 -0.16 -12.87 0.19
N PHE A 168 0.26 -12.63 1.43
CA PHE A 168 -0.30 -11.52 2.21
C PHE A 168 0.04 -10.14 1.63
N ILE A 169 1.17 -10.02 0.91
CA ILE A 169 1.55 -8.76 0.23
C ILE A 169 1.02 -8.67 -1.22
N GLY A 170 0.17 -9.60 -1.66
CA GLY A 170 -0.33 -9.56 -3.03
C GLY A 170 -1.54 -10.46 -3.27
N ILE A 171 -2.64 -9.83 -3.66
CA ILE A 171 -3.90 -10.50 -4.01
C ILE A 171 -3.89 -10.77 -5.52
N GLU A 172 -4.23 -12.01 -5.93
CA GLU A 172 -4.35 -12.40 -7.32
C GLU A 172 -5.20 -11.42 -8.13
N GLY A 173 -4.72 -11.07 -9.31
CA GLY A 173 -5.44 -10.23 -10.26
C GLY A 173 -5.43 -8.74 -9.95
N LEU A 174 -4.69 -8.26 -8.91
CA LEU A 174 -4.46 -6.85 -8.67
C LEU A 174 -3.17 -6.37 -9.35
N PRO A 175 -3.17 -5.21 -10.03
CA PRO A 175 -1.95 -4.63 -10.59
C PRO A 175 -1.10 -3.97 -9.49
N HIS A 176 0.13 -3.65 -9.81
CA HIS A 176 1.06 -3.02 -8.88
C HIS A 176 0.52 -1.71 -8.30
N ARG A 177 0.00 -0.83 -9.16
CA ARG A 177 -0.75 0.36 -8.77
C ARG A 177 -2.16 0.26 -9.33
N HIS A 178 -3.15 0.17 -8.47
CA HIS A 178 -4.51 -0.24 -8.87
C HIS A 178 -5.45 0.92 -9.20
N GLY A 179 -5.21 2.14 -8.70
CA GLY A 179 -6.01 3.34 -8.97
C GLY A 179 -7.40 3.37 -8.30
N LEU A 180 -7.79 2.35 -7.55
CA LEU A 180 -9.09 2.28 -6.86
C LEU A 180 -9.01 2.89 -5.46
N THR A 181 -10.12 3.43 -4.97
CA THR A 181 -10.30 3.75 -3.55
C THR A 181 -10.55 2.48 -2.75
N ILE A 182 -10.49 2.55 -1.42
CA ILE A 182 -10.77 1.37 -0.57
C ILE A 182 -12.24 0.92 -0.69
N GLY A 183 -13.18 1.84 -0.91
CA GLY A 183 -14.58 1.51 -1.18
C GLY A 183 -14.78 0.81 -2.52
N GLU A 184 -14.10 1.27 -3.56
CA GLU A 184 -14.11 0.62 -4.88
C GLU A 184 -13.43 -0.76 -4.83
N MET A 185 -12.32 -0.88 -4.09
CA MET A 185 -11.64 -2.15 -3.83
C MET A 185 -12.54 -3.12 -3.05
N SER A 186 -13.28 -2.63 -2.07
CA SER A 186 -14.28 -3.41 -1.34
C SER A 186 -15.37 -3.95 -2.26
N SER A 187 -15.84 -3.14 -3.20
CA SER A 187 -16.84 -3.56 -4.21
C SER A 187 -16.30 -4.67 -5.12
N LEU A 188 -15.04 -4.57 -5.52
CA LEU A 188 -14.33 -5.59 -6.28
C LEU A 188 -14.28 -6.91 -5.48
N PHE A 189 -13.76 -6.88 -4.26
CA PHE A 189 -13.60 -8.07 -3.40
C PHE A 189 -14.94 -8.71 -3.08
N TYR A 190 -15.97 -7.91 -2.80
CA TYR A 190 -17.32 -8.38 -2.56
C TYR A 190 -17.88 -9.15 -3.76
N SER A 191 -17.70 -8.59 -4.96
CA SER A 191 -18.15 -9.20 -6.21
C SER A 191 -17.38 -10.49 -6.53
N GLU A 192 -16.04 -10.49 -6.40
CA GLU A 192 -15.21 -11.66 -6.68
C GLU A 192 -15.43 -12.80 -5.68
N ALA A 193 -15.64 -12.47 -4.41
CA ALA A 193 -16.01 -13.45 -3.39
C ALA A 193 -17.43 -13.99 -3.55
N ASN A 194 -18.26 -13.41 -4.44
CA ASN A 194 -19.70 -13.69 -4.49
C ASN A 194 -20.33 -13.62 -3.09
N ALA A 195 -20.00 -12.55 -2.37
CA ALA A 195 -20.46 -12.33 -1.00
C ALA A 195 -21.95 -11.95 -0.95
N LYS A 196 -22.60 -12.14 0.21
CA LYS A 196 -24.03 -11.89 0.39
C LYS A 196 -24.36 -11.05 1.62
N PHE A 197 -23.39 -10.75 2.47
CA PHE A 197 -23.62 -9.88 3.63
C PHE A 197 -23.94 -8.45 3.17
N PRO A 198 -24.70 -7.66 3.93
CA PRO A 198 -24.99 -6.27 3.58
C PRO A 198 -23.70 -5.43 3.56
N LEU A 199 -23.34 -4.89 2.39
CA LEU A 199 -22.18 -4.01 2.21
C LEU A 199 -22.66 -2.58 1.95
N HIS A 200 -22.19 -1.64 2.77
CA HIS A 200 -22.49 -0.22 2.68
C HIS A 200 -21.20 0.57 2.49
N ILE A 201 -21.11 1.37 1.43
CA ILE A 201 -19.96 2.24 1.19
C ILE A 201 -20.38 3.67 1.48
N ILE A 202 -19.69 4.30 2.43
CA ILE A 202 -19.86 5.70 2.78
C ILE A 202 -18.86 6.48 1.94
N SER A 203 -19.37 7.05 0.87
CA SER A 203 -18.55 7.66 -0.19
C SER A 203 -17.73 8.83 0.32
N ALA A 204 -16.52 8.96 -0.21
CA ALA A 204 -15.73 10.17 -0.12
C ALA A 204 -16.48 11.34 -0.79
N ASN A 205 -16.27 12.56 -0.29
CA ASN A 205 -16.92 13.74 -0.87
C ASN A 205 -16.36 14.04 -2.26
N ALA A 206 -17.12 13.67 -3.30
CA ALA A 206 -16.72 13.76 -4.69
C ALA A 206 -16.36 15.19 -5.15
N SER A 207 -16.90 16.23 -4.50
CA SER A 207 -16.58 17.61 -4.83
C SER A 207 -15.12 17.99 -4.53
N LEU A 208 -14.43 17.21 -3.73
CA LEU A 208 -13.03 17.41 -3.34
C LEU A 208 -12.05 16.71 -4.28
N ILE A 209 -12.53 15.79 -5.14
CA ILE A 209 -11.67 14.98 -6.00
C ILE A 209 -11.12 15.77 -7.19
N THR A 210 -11.83 16.78 -7.66
CA THR A 210 -11.63 17.34 -9.00
C THR A 210 -10.74 18.56 -9.08
N LYS A 211 -10.43 19.27 -8.01
CA LYS A 211 -9.74 20.58 -8.13
C LYS A 211 -8.64 20.86 -7.13
N ASP A 212 -8.74 20.30 -5.95
CA ASP A 212 -7.75 20.53 -4.91
C ASP A 212 -7.30 19.17 -4.39
N LEU A 213 -6.11 18.75 -4.76
CA LEU A 213 -5.42 17.65 -4.09
C LEU A 213 -5.46 17.95 -2.59
N LEU A 214 -6.45 17.41 -1.92
CA LEU A 214 -6.47 17.49 -0.48
C LEU A 214 -5.20 16.85 0.02
N PRO A 215 -4.42 17.59 0.76
CA PRO A 215 -3.27 16.99 1.38
C PRO A 215 -3.77 15.86 2.25
N TRP A 216 -3.33 14.69 1.94
CA TRP A 216 -3.41 13.55 2.78
C TRP A 216 -2.81 13.91 4.14
N SER A 217 -3.65 13.95 5.16
CA SER A 217 -3.27 14.61 6.41
C SER A 217 -2.50 13.71 7.36
N ILE A 218 -2.70 12.40 7.28
CA ILE A 218 -2.12 11.45 8.26
C ILE A 218 -1.47 10.30 7.52
N PRO A 219 -0.12 10.15 7.58
CA PRO A 219 0.59 9.01 7.03
C PRO A 219 0.06 7.68 7.61
N PRO A 220 -0.32 6.68 6.78
CA PRO A 220 -0.95 5.46 7.28
C PRO A 220 0.02 4.48 7.94
N SER A 221 1.32 4.66 7.75
CA SER A 221 2.36 3.83 8.36
C SER A 221 3.68 4.61 8.48
N PRO A 222 4.65 4.14 9.29
CA PRO A 222 5.88 4.89 9.60
C PRO A 222 6.74 5.23 8.39
N ASN A 223 6.70 4.38 7.35
CA ASN A 223 7.57 4.53 6.18
C ASN A 223 6.84 5.08 4.94
N ILE A 224 5.65 5.63 5.12
CA ILE A 224 4.94 6.40 4.09
C ILE A 224 4.72 7.83 4.62
N PRO A 225 5.76 8.65 4.71
CA PRO A 225 5.71 9.93 5.43
C PRO A 225 4.93 11.03 4.73
N GLY A 226 4.60 10.87 3.45
CA GLY A 226 3.92 11.90 2.69
C GLY A 226 3.23 11.41 1.43
N LEU A 227 2.41 12.30 0.88
CA LEU A 227 1.65 12.03 -0.35
C LEU A 227 2.55 11.61 -1.52
N PHE A 228 3.70 12.28 -1.69
CA PHE A 228 4.62 11.99 -2.79
C PHE A 228 5.20 10.58 -2.71
N THR A 229 5.39 10.05 -1.50
CA THR A 229 5.88 8.69 -1.30
C THR A 229 4.95 7.67 -1.95
N CYS A 230 3.63 7.90 -1.97
CA CYS A 230 2.66 7.00 -2.60
C CYS A 230 2.88 6.86 -4.13
N PHE A 231 3.36 7.92 -4.79
CA PHE A 231 3.67 7.86 -6.22
C PHE A 231 4.93 7.04 -6.51
N PHE A 232 5.89 7.03 -5.58
CA PHE A 232 7.12 6.24 -5.72
C PHE A 232 6.93 4.79 -5.26
N TYR A 233 6.10 4.57 -4.24
CA TYR A 233 6.00 3.31 -3.50
C TYR A 233 5.74 2.10 -4.40
N CYS A 234 4.91 2.26 -5.44
CA CYS A 234 4.58 1.18 -6.37
C CYS A 234 5.82 0.51 -7.00
N GLY A 235 6.80 1.29 -7.42
CA GLY A 235 8.06 0.73 -7.95
C GLY A 235 9.14 0.57 -6.88
N GLN A 236 9.24 1.52 -5.96
CA GLN A 236 10.34 1.55 -4.99
C GLN A 236 10.20 0.49 -3.88
N CYS A 237 9.00 -0.04 -3.65
CA CYS A 237 8.79 -1.18 -2.77
C CYS A 237 9.54 -2.43 -3.25
N LEU A 238 9.76 -2.59 -4.56
CA LEU A 238 10.49 -3.73 -5.11
C LEU A 238 11.92 -3.86 -4.58
N TRP A 239 12.54 -2.75 -4.14
CA TRP A 239 13.88 -2.79 -3.52
C TRP A 239 13.93 -3.65 -2.27
N GLU A 240 12.81 -3.89 -1.58
CA GLU A 240 12.75 -4.82 -0.45
C GLU A 240 13.17 -6.24 -0.84
N GLY A 241 12.96 -6.60 -2.10
CA GLY A 241 13.39 -7.86 -2.68
C GLY A 241 14.88 -7.93 -3.06
N THR A 242 15.67 -6.90 -2.74
CA THR A 242 17.09 -6.78 -3.11
C THR A 242 17.97 -6.46 -1.91
N ASN A 243 19.29 -6.44 -2.14
CA ASN A 243 20.26 -5.91 -1.18
C ASN A 243 20.47 -4.39 -1.27
N VAL A 244 19.69 -3.66 -2.06
CA VAL A 244 19.68 -2.19 -2.10
C VAL A 244 18.74 -1.66 -1.02
N SER A 245 19.18 -0.64 -0.26
CA SER A 245 18.30 0.05 0.70
C SER A 245 17.26 0.88 -0.05
N GLU A 246 16.00 0.73 0.32
CA GLU A 246 14.85 1.55 -0.12
C GLU A 246 14.69 2.85 0.69
N GLY A 247 15.70 3.19 1.48
CA GLY A 247 15.69 4.41 2.28
C GLY A 247 15.00 4.31 3.64
N ARG A 248 14.52 3.12 4.06
CA ARG A 248 14.05 2.93 5.44
C ARG A 248 15.17 3.27 6.44
N GLY A 249 14.79 3.82 7.59
CA GLY A 249 15.76 4.36 8.54
C GLY A 249 16.31 5.74 8.20
N THR A 250 15.73 6.40 7.20
CA THR A 250 15.98 7.79 6.85
C THR A 250 14.68 8.60 6.87
N THR A 251 14.74 9.90 6.61
CA THR A 251 13.55 10.75 6.48
C THR A 251 12.84 10.63 5.13
N ARG A 252 13.34 9.74 4.22
CA ARG A 252 12.80 9.60 2.86
C ARG A 252 12.73 8.15 2.39
N PRO A 253 12.03 7.30 3.14
CA PRO A 253 11.80 5.92 2.71
C PRO A 253 11.04 5.91 1.37
N PHE A 254 11.44 5.00 0.48
CA PHE A 254 10.88 4.83 -0.88
C PHE A 254 11.00 6.04 -1.83
N GLU A 255 11.58 7.15 -1.36
CA GLU A 255 11.90 8.32 -2.22
C GLU A 255 13.38 8.36 -2.57
N GLN A 256 14.15 7.42 -2.07
CA GLN A 256 15.57 7.21 -2.35
C GLN A 256 15.93 5.74 -2.22
N PHE A 257 16.99 5.35 -2.92
CA PHE A 257 17.56 4.01 -2.84
C PHE A 257 19.06 4.05 -2.98
N GLY A 258 19.75 3.06 -2.44
CA GLY A 258 21.20 2.98 -2.55
C GLY A 258 21.84 1.89 -1.70
N ALA A 259 23.14 1.69 -1.93
CA ALA A 259 23.97 0.73 -1.20
C ALA A 259 25.41 1.24 -1.08
N PRO A 260 26.23 0.71 -0.15
CA PRO A 260 27.64 1.10 -0.03
C PRO A 260 28.44 0.88 -1.32
N TYR A 261 28.21 -0.23 -2.01
CA TYR A 261 28.93 -0.57 -3.24
C TYR A 261 28.58 0.33 -4.45
N MET A 262 27.48 1.04 -4.43
CA MET A 262 27.10 1.97 -5.52
C MET A 262 27.99 3.22 -5.59
N GLU A 263 28.90 3.42 -4.63
CA GLU A 263 29.88 4.51 -4.68
C GLU A 263 30.75 4.44 -5.95
N SER A 264 31.18 3.25 -6.33
CA SER A 264 32.00 3.02 -7.53
C SER A 264 31.28 3.45 -8.80
N LEU A 265 29.99 3.14 -8.93
CA LEU A 265 29.16 3.52 -10.07
C LEU A 265 29.03 5.04 -10.21
N ILE A 266 28.75 5.74 -9.11
CA ILE A 266 28.59 7.20 -9.10
C ILE A 266 29.93 7.88 -9.42
N ASN A 267 31.03 7.41 -8.84
CA ASN A 267 32.34 7.97 -9.06
C ASN A 267 32.86 7.71 -10.49
N TYR A 268 32.55 6.54 -11.06
CA TYR A 268 32.89 6.23 -12.45
C TYR A 268 32.23 7.20 -13.43
N ASN A 269 30.92 7.42 -13.28
CA ASN A 269 30.19 8.34 -14.14
C ASN A 269 30.69 9.78 -14.02
N LYS A 270 30.99 10.27 -12.83
CA LYS A 270 31.55 11.59 -12.61
C LYS A 270 32.93 11.78 -13.27
N ARG A 271 33.83 10.80 -13.16
CA ARG A 271 35.20 10.90 -13.68
C ARG A 271 35.26 10.83 -15.20
N ASN A 272 34.37 10.12 -15.82
CA ASN A 272 34.37 9.89 -17.25
C ASN A 272 33.49 10.85 -18.05
N GLY A 273 32.92 11.89 -17.40
CA GLY A 273 32.05 12.86 -18.07
C GLY A 273 30.82 12.23 -18.71
N LEU A 274 30.35 11.13 -18.14
CA LEU A 274 29.19 10.42 -18.66
C LEU A 274 27.93 11.25 -18.53
N MET A 275 27.00 10.90 -19.38
CA MET A 275 25.67 11.45 -19.51
C MET A 275 24.98 11.70 -18.13
N SER A 276 24.35 12.84 -17.99
CA SER A 276 23.56 13.16 -16.79
C SER A 276 22.50 12.06 -16.54
N TRP A 277 22.21 11.75 -15.29
CA TRP A 277 21.11 10.85 -14.91
C TRP A 277 19.75 11.36 -15.40
N ASN A 278 19.64 12.64 -15.70
CA ASN A 278 18.43 13.29 -16.23
C ASN A 278 18.53 13.56 -17.74
N ASP A 279 19.46 12.93 -18.43
CA ASP A 279 19.56 12.99 -19.88
C ASP A 279 18.64 11.95 -20.52
N PRO A 280 17.82 12.31 -21.53
CA PRO A 280 16.92 11.36 -22.21
C PRO A 280 17.58 10.11 -22.78
N GLU A 281 18.87 10.17 -23.10
CA GLU A 281 19.63 9.00 -23.59
C GLU A 281 20.15 8.10 -22.46
N ASN A 282 20.08 8.54 -21.20
CA ASN A 282 20.47 7.73 -20.06
C ASN A 282 19.48 6.56 -19.84
N PRO A 283 19.95 5.30 -19.65
CA PRO A 283 19.08 4.14 -19.42
C PRO A 283 18.15 4.28 -18.21
N LEU A 284 18.51 5.11 -17.24
CA LEU A 284 17.71 5.36 -16.02
C LEU A 284 16.78 6.56 -16.15
N TYR A 285 16.85 7.29 -17.26
CA TYR A 285 16.00 8.46 -17.46
C TYR A 285 14.51 8.11 -17.44
N ASP A 286 13.74 8.93 -16.76
CA ASP A 286 12.29 8.96 -16.82
C ASP A 286 11.82 10.42 -16.74
N GLN A 287 10.93 10.83 -17.67
CA GLN A 287 10.44 12.22 -17.73
C GLN A 287 9.65 12.66 -16.52
N GLY A 288 9.06 11.71 -15.78
CA GLY A 288 8.22 11.96 -14.61
C GLY A 288 9.02 12.21 -13.34
N VAL A 289 10.34 12.04 -13.37
CA VAL A 289 11.17 12.16 -12.18
C VAL A 289 12.53 12.76 -12.47
N TYR A 290 13.00 13.64 -11.59
CA TYR A 290 14.42 14.03 -11.54
C TYR A 290 15.17 13.09 -10.62
N ILE A 291 16.34 12.65 -11.06
CA ILE A 291 17.22 11.74 -10.35
C ILE A 291 18.41 12.55 -9.82
N ARG A 292 18.56 12.59 -8.51
CA ARG A 292 19.68 13.25 -7.83
C ARG A 292 20.52 12.21 -7.10
N TRP A 293 21.81 12.08 -7.47
CA TRP A 293 22.71 11.24 -6.68
C TRP A 293 22.94 11.83 -5.30
N GLN A 294 23.08 10.98 -4.30
CA GLN A 294 23.34 11.40 -2.92
C GLN A 294 24.00 10.31 -2.09
N ARG A 295 24.33 10.68 -0.86
CA ARG A 295 24.81 9.79 0.19
C ARG A 295 23.87 9.90 1.38
N PHE A 296 23.55 8.75 2.00
CA PHE A 296 22.72 8.70 3.19
C PHE A 296 23.15 7.55 4.11
N ILE A 297 22.73 7.58 5.37
CA ILE A 297 23.05 6.56 6.39
C ILE A 297 21.73 6.14 7.03
N PRO A 298 21.25 4.91 6.78
CA PRO A 298 20.07 4.37 7.45
C PRO A 298 20.33 4.16 8.95
N THR A 299 19.34 4.46 9.78
CA THR A 299 19.42 4.24 11.25
C THR A 299 18.90 2.88 11.68
N PHE A 300 18.20 2.18 10.79
CA PHE A 300 17.75 0.79 10.96
C PHE A 300 17.59 0.10 9.61
N HIS A 301 17.28 -1.20 9.61
CA HIS A 301 17.09 -2.04 8.42
C HIS A 301 18.39 -2.25 7.64
N LYS A 302 18.33 -2.30 6.29
CA LYS A 302 19.50 -2.54 5.44
C LYS A 302 20.56 -1.47 5.62
N TYR A 303 21.81 -1.91 5.77
CA TYR A 303 22.97 -1.02 5.92
C TYR A 303 22.87 -0.04 7.09
N LYS A 304 22.22 -0.44 8.19
CA LYS A 304 22.19 0.35 9.42
C LYS A 304 23.57 0.88 9.76
N ASP A 305 23.67 2.18 10.04
CA ASP A 305 24.88 2.91 10.44
C ASP A 305 26.02 2.89 9.39
N GLN A 306 25.73 2.43 8.16
CA GLN A 306 26.69 2.43 7.04
C GLN A 306 26.35 3.52 6.03
N SER A 307 27.38 4.04 5.37
CA SER A 307 27.21 5.00 4.29
C SER A 307 26.75 4.32 3.01
N CYS A 308 25.54 4.63 2.55
CA CYS A 308 25.01 4.25 1.26
C CYS A 308 25.20 5.38 0.24
N PHE A 309 25.56 5.02 -0.97
CA PHE A 309 25.55 5.89 -2.14
C PHE A 309 24.39 5.48 -3.03
N GLY A 310 23.71 6.42 -3.62
CA GLY A 310 22.57 6.11 -4.44
C GLY A 310 21.86 7.35 -4.97
N PHE A 311 20.55 7.24 -5.14
CA PHE A 311 19.76 8.24 -5.82
C PHE A 311 18.54 8.62 -5.00
N GLN A 312 18.24 9.92 -4.98
CA GLN A 312 16.94 10.46 -4.56
C GLN A 312 16.13 10.75 -5.80
N LEU A 313 14.85 10.42 -5.71
CA LEU A 313 13.85 10.68 -6.73
C LEU A 313 13.03 11.90 -6.35
N LEU A 314 12.81 12.80 -7.29
CA LEU A 314 12.03 14.02 -7.13
C LEU A 314 11.02 14.09 -8.28
N LEU A 315 9.74 14.08 -7.98
CA LEU A 315 8.71 14.18 -9.00
C LEU A 315 8.90 15.43 -9.86
N ASN A 316 8.79 15.26 -11.17
CA ASN A 316 8.80 16.37 -12.10
C ASN A 316 7.37 16.94 -12.20
N PRO A 317 7.13 18.18 -11.71
CA PRO A 317 5.79 18.74 -11.70
C PRO A 317 5.16 18.79 -13.08
N GLY A 318 3.92 18.33 -13.19
CA GLY A 318 3.16 18.32 -14.46
C GLY A 318 3.45 17.13 -15.37
N MET A 319 4.42 16.28 -15.03
CA MET A 319 4.70 15.04 -15.76
C MET A 319 4.14 13.83 -15.03
N GLN A 320 3.84 12.79 -15.79
CA GLN A 320 3.43 11.50 -15.22
C GLN A 320 4.66 10.63 -14.97
N TYR A 321 4.71 9.96 -13.83
CA TYR A 321 5.79 9.07 -13.44
C TYR A 321 5.31 7.62 -13.34
N HIS A 322 5.96 6.73 -14.09
CA HIS A 322 5.71 5.29 -14.04
C HIS A 322 6.75 4.61 -13.14
N SER A 323 6.48 4.61 -11.86
CA SER A 323 7.41 4.15 -10.81
C SER A 323 7.89 2.71 -11.01
N LEU A 324 6.97 1.80 -11.36
CA LEU A 324 7.31 0.39 -11.60
C LEU A 324 8.30 0.22 -12.76
N SER A 325 8.00 0.80 -13.92
CA SER A 325 8.86 0.70 -15.11
C SER A 325 10.25 1.27 -14.84
N HIS A 326 10.32 2.37 -14.11
CA HIS A 326 11.60 2.97 -13.73
C HIS A 326 12.37 2.06 -12.75
N ALA A 327 11.72 1.50 -11.73
CA ALA A 327 12.35 0.59 -10.79
C ALA A 327 12.88 -0.69 -11.47
N LEU A 328 12.08 -1.33 -12.34
CA LEU A 328 12.49 -2.52 -13.09
C LEU A 328 13.73 -2.25 -13.96
N ARG A 329 13.74 -1.16 -14.72
CA ARG A 329 14.90 -0.77 -15.55
C ARG A 329 16.13 -0.50 -14.69
N THR A 330 15.95 0.19 -13.57
CA THR A 330 17.06 0.50 -12.65
C THR A 330 17.62 -0.77 -12.00
N MET A 331 16.76 -1.71 -11.57
CA MET A 331 17.21 -2.99 -11.02
C MET A 331 17.99 -3.81 -12.05
N ARG A 332 17.47 -3.86 -13.29
CA ARG A 332 18.17 -4.54 -14.38
C ARG A 332 19.54 -3.90 -14.66
N PHE A 333 19.59 -2.57 -14.72
CA PHE A 333 20.85 -1.84 -14.91
C PHE A 333 21.85 -2.13 -13.78
N LEU A 334 21.41 -2.14 -12.51
CA LEU A 334 22.29 -2.47 -11.38
C LEU A 334 22.77 -3.93 -11.45
N LYS A 335 21.90 -4.85 -11.80
CA LYS A 335 22.27 -6.26 -11.96
C LYS A 335 23.35 -6.47 -13.03
N ASP A 336 23.28 -5.71 -14.12
CA ASP A 336 24.23 -5.82 -15.22
C ASP A 336 25.57 -5.08 -14.96
N ASN A 337 25.58 -4.07 -14.08
CA ASN A 337 26.71 -3.17 -13.90
C ASN A 337 27.32 -3.16 -12.48
N CYS A 338 26.69 -3.78 -11.51
CA CYS A 338 27.15 -3.87 -10.12
C CYS A 338 27.25 -5.34 -9.71
N PRO A 339 28.45 -5.95 -9.70
CA PRO A 339 28.60 -7.37 -9.32
C PRO A 339 28.09 -7.71 -7.92
N GLU A 340 28.03 -6.72 -7.02
CA GLU A 340 27.54 -6.88 -5.65
C GLU A 340 26.00 -6.82 -5.54
N PHE A 341 25.30 -6.45 -6.64
CA PHE A 341 23.86 -6.40 -6.63
C PHE A 341 23.26 -7.82 -6.57
N GLU A 342 22.39 -8.04 -5.61
CA GLU A 342 21.74 -9.34 -5.39
C GLU A 342 20.25 -9.20 -5.10
N PHE A 343 19.46 -10.13 -5.59
CA PHE A 343 18.11 -10.35 -5.05
C PHE A 343 18.21 -11.01 -3.67
N ARG A 344 17.42 -10.51 -2.72
CA ARG A 344 17.43 -10.99 -1.33
C ARG A 344 17.16 -12.49 -1.29
N PRO A 345 18.05 -13.29 -0.69
CA PRO A 345 17.86 -14.73 -0.55
C PRO A 345 16.83 -15.05 0.54
N GLY A 346 16.31 -16.28 0.50
CA GLY A 346 15.42 -16.81 1.54
C GLY A 346 13.96 -16.44 1.36
N LYS A 347 13.15 -16.95 2.26
CA LYS A 347 11.70 -16.72 2.29
C LYS A 347 11.40 -15.31 2.77
N TYR A 348 10.36 -14.72 2.24
CA TYR A 348 9.93 -13.38 2.62
C TYR A 348 8.78 -13.41 3.63
N GLU A 349 7.84 -14.32 3.43
CA GLU A 349 6.67 -14.49 4.27
C GLU A 349 6.61 -15.88 4.92
N VAL A 350 5.92 -15.96 6.04
CA VAL A 350 5.62 -17.24 6.70
C VAL A 350 4.65 -18.04 5.82
N GLY A 351 4.95 -19.33 5.63
CA GLY A 351 4.11 -20.22 4.82
C GLY A 351 4.34 -20.12 3.30
N ASN A 352 5.21 -19.23 2.83
CA ASN A 352 5.55 -19.08 1.43
C ASN A 352 7.04 -19.33 1.18
N ASP A 353 7.37 -20.16 0.18
CA ASP A 353 8.75 -20.55 -0.14
C ASP A 353 9.42 -19.61 -1.17
N LYS A 354 8.67 -18.69 -1.75
CA LYS A 354 9.17 -17.76 -2.76
C LYS A 354 10.04 -16.66 -2.16
N LYS A 355 10.97 -16.13 -2.97
CA LYS A 355 11.79 -14.97 -2.59
C LYS A 355 10.96 -13.70 -2.57
N ALA A 356 11.41 -12.71 -1.80
CA ALA A 356 10.76 -11.40 -1.75
C ALA A 356 10.54 -10.78 -3.14
N ILE A 357 11.53 -10.82 -4.02
CA ILE A 357 11.42 -10.25 -5.36
C ILE A 357 10.35 -10.95 -6.20
N GLU A 358 10.16 -12.26 -6.04
CA GLU A 358 9.16 -13.04 -6.78
C GLU A 358 7.74 -12.64 -6.34
N LEU A 359 7.51 -12.48 -5.04
CA LEU A 359 6.21 -12.06 -4.49
C LEU A 359 5.88 -10.60 -4.83
N LEU A 360 6.87 -9.72 -4.73
CA LEU A 360 6.70 -8.29 -5.02
C LEU A 360 6.46 -8.05 -6.51
N VAL A 361 7.24 -8.68 -7.38
CA VAL A 361 7.06 -8.57 -8.83
C VAL A 361 5.81 -9.32 -9.29
N GLY A 362 5.54 -10.51 -8.76
CA GLY A 362 4.31 -11.28 -8.92
C GLY A 362 3.88 -11.57 -10.36
N ASP A 363 4.83 -11.65 -11.29
CA ASP A 363 4.58 -11.81 -12.72
C ASP A 363 5.80 -12.43 -13.40
N SER A 364 5.58 -13.50 -14.14
CA SER A 364 6.63 -14.30 -14.77
C SER A 364 7.41 -13.52 -15.85
N VAL A 365 6.74 -12.70 -16.66
CA VAL A 365 7.39 -11.91 -17.72
C VAL A 365 8.29 -10.81 -17.14
N LEU A 366 7.83 -10.15 -16.07
CA LEU A 366 8.66 -9.16 -15.39
C LEU A 366 9.89 -9.79 -14.71
N LEU A 367 9.75 -11.00 -14.17
CA LEU A 367 10.86 -11.77 -13.61
C LEU A 367 11.86 -12.20 -14.71
N MET A 368 11.37 -12.64 -15.87
CA MET A 368 12.22 -12.92 -17.05
C MET A 368 13.01 -11.68 -17.45
N TYR A 369 12.38 -10.50 -17.47
CA TYR A 369 13.10 -9.26 -17.74
C TYR A 369 14.20 -9.00 -16.71
N LEU A 370 13.91 -9.09 -15.43
CA LEU A 370 14.90 -8.91 -14.37
C LEU A 370 16.03 -9.94 -14.43
N ASN A 371 15.76 -11.14 -14.94
CA ASN A 371 16.77 -12.18 -15.14
C ASN A 371 17.60 -12.01 -16.41
N GLY A 372 17.17 -11.19 -17.36
CA GLY A 372 17.85 -10.99 -18.63
C GLY A 372 17.40 -11.93 -19.76
N GLU A 373 16.28 -12.54 -19.58
CA GLU A 373 15.67 -13.49 -20.50
C GLU A 373 14.67 -12.82 -21.46
N CYS A 374 14.34 -11.56 -21.21
CA CYS A 374 13.41 -10.75 -22.00
C CYS A 374 13.91 -9.32 -22.12
N ASP A 375 13.66 -8.68 -23.28
CA ASP A 375 14.02 -7.29 -23.55
C ASP A 375 13.00 -6.29 -23.02
N TRP A 376 13.47 -5.03 -22.82
CA TRP A 376 12.61 -3.98 -22.28
C TRP A 376 11.42 -3.64 -23.19
N ASP A 377 11.61 -3.60 -24.50
CA ASP A 377 10.51 -3.23 -25.42
C ASP A 377 9.37 -4.23 -25.38
N VAL A 378 9.67 -5.53 -25.30
CA VAL A 378 8.68 -6.60 -25.12
C VAL A 378 7.97 -6.46 -23.78
N THR A 379 8.74 -6.25 -22.72
CA THR A 379 8.23 -6.09 -21.35
C THR A 379 7.32 -4.86 -21.23
N LYS A 380 7.72 -3.74 -21.81
CA LYS A 380 6.97 -2.48 -21.82
C LYS A 380 5.60 -2.63 -22.52
N GLU A 381 5.56 -3.30 -23.67
CA GLU A 381 4.30 -3.51 -24.37
C GLU A 381 3.40 -4.52 -23.60
N TYR A 382 3.98 -5.53 -22.97
CA TYR A 382 3.25 -6.44 -22.11
C TYR A 382 2.62 -5.71 -20.93
N ILE A 383 3.37 -4.89 -20.19
CA ILE A 383 2.87 -4.04 -19.10
C ILE A 383 1.67 -3.22 -19.58
N LYS A 384 1.80 -2.57 -20.72
CA LYS A 384 0.74 -1.72 -21.28
C LYS A 384 -0.56 -2.51 -21.55
N ILE A 385 -0.44 -3.74 -22.05
CA ILE A 385 -1.58 -4.63 -22.30
C ILE A 385 -2.26 -4.99 -20.98
N GLU A 386 -1.50 -5.36 -19.95
CA GLU A 386 -2.01 -5.74 -18.64
C GLU A 386 -2.72 -4.56 -17.93
N GLU A 387 -2.14 -3.35 -17.99
CA GLU A 387 -2.78 -2.14 -17.48
C GLU A 387 -4.14 -1.87 -18.15
N GLN A 388 -4.22 -2.04 -19.47
CA GLN A 388 -5.47 -1.89 -20.20
C GLN A 388 -6.51 -2.96 -19.83
N LYS A 389 -6.07 -4.20 -19.58
CA LYS A 389 -6.95 -5.27 -19.11
C LYS A 389 -7.53 -4.92 -17.74
N TRP A 390 -6.67 -4.45 -16.81
CA TRP A 390 -7.11 -4.03 -15.49
C TRP A 390 -8.11 -2.88 -15.55
N ILE A 391 -7.82 -1.83 -16.30
CA ILE A 391 -8.72 -0.67 -16.46
C ILE A 391 -10.11 -1.12 -16.92
N ARG A 392 -10.17 -2.03 -17.89
CA ARG A 392 -11.45 -2.60 -18.36
C ARG A 392 -12.16 -3.41 -17.27
N LYS A 393 -11.41 -4.25 -16.53
CA LYS A 393 -11.95 -5.08 -15.42
C LYS A 393 -12.51 -4.19 -14.30
N ALA A 394 -11.76 -3.18 -13.90
CA ALA A 394 -12.05 -2.37 -12.74
C ALA A 394 -13.13 -1.30 -12.96
N LYS A 395 -13.37 -0.91 -14.23
CA LYS A 395 -14.31 0.17 -14.60
C LYS A 395 -15.70 0.04 -13.95
N LYS A 396 -16.23 -1.17 -13.80
CA LYS A 396 -17.56 -1.42 -13.23
C LYS A 396 -17.66 -1.20 -11.72
N TYR A 397 -16.52 -1.02 -11.04
CA TYR A 397 -16.44 -0.82 -9.59
C TYR A 397 -16.20 0.63 -9.19
N LEU A 398 -16.00 1.53 -10.19
CA LEU A 398 -15.79 2.94 -9.93
C LEU A 398 -17.04 3.57 -9.34
N LEU A 399 -16.87 4.28 -8.24
CA LEU A 399 -17.92 4.99 -7.52
C LEU A 399 -17.96 6.49 -7.85
N TYR A 400 -16.90 7.00 -8.48
CA TYR A 400 -16.69 8.42 -8.76
C TYR A 400 -16.54 8.65 -10.26
N ASP A 401 -16.75 9.89 -10.70
CA ASP A 401 -16.70 10.26 -12.14
C ASP A 401 -15.31 10.12 -12.76
N GLU A 402 -14.28 10.16 -11.95
CA GLU A 402 -12.89 10.03 -12.41
C GLU A 402 -12.58 8.63 -12.91
N GLN A 403 -12.07 8.58 -14.13
CA GLN A 403 -11.74 7.32 -14.79
C GLN A 403 -10.29 6.89 -14.49
N LEU A 404 -10.09 5.57 -14.45
CA LEU A 404 -8.75 5.00 -14.43
C LEU A 404 -8.03 5.31 -15.74
N CYS A 405 -6.74 5.60 -15.64
CA CYS A 405 -5.89 5.85 -16.81
C CYS A 405 -4.53 5.17 -16.62
N ARG A 406 -3.87 4.88 -17.75
CA ARG A 406 -2.46 4.45 -17.73
C ARG A 406 -1.56 5.67 -17.49
N VAL A 407 -0.41 5.43 -16.87
CA VAL A 407 0.71 6.36 -16.94
C VAL A 407 1.23 6.39 -18.39
N LYS A 408 1.33 7.57 -18.98
CA LYS A 408 1.76 7.77 -20.38
C LYS A 408 3.28 7.75 -20.52
#